data_219c93117d94514bd1b534900a1668df
#
_entry.id   219c93117d94514bd1b534900a1668df
#
_cell.length_a   1.000
_cell.length_b   1.000
_cell.length_c   1.000
_cell.angle_alpha   90.00
_cell.angle_beta   90.00
_cell.angle_gamma   90.00
#
_symmetry.space_group_name_H-M   'P 1'
#
loop_
_entity.id
_entity.type
_entity.pdbx_description
1 polymer ?
#
loop_
_entity_poly.entity_id
_entity_poly.type
_entity_poly.pdbx_seq_one_letter_code
_entity_poly.pdbx_strand_id
1 'polypeptide(L)'
;RRVGHIITDKVYQRLTGEKGYFDTRIIYVSEEGPKTNRVKKLAIMDQDGYNTKYLTLGNELVLTPRFNPTNQMVTYLSYFKNLPRVYLLDIETGVQEVVGDFPGMTFAPRFSPDGKKIIMSFAKDGNSDIYTMDLENRIVERITNHPSIDTSPSYSPDNQFITFNSCLLYTSDAADDLT
;
A
#
# COMPACT_ATOMS: atom_id res chain seq x y z
N ARG A 1 -26.45 -9.86 -5.21
CA ARG A 1 -25.75 -8.91 -6.08
C ARG A 1 -24.41 -9.44 -6.57
N ARG A 2 -23.52 -9.91 -5.72
CA ARG A 2 -22.22 -10.45 -6.11
C ARG A 2 -22.31 -11.57 -7.17
N VAL A 3 -23.33 -12.46 -7.05
CA VAL A 3 -23.61 -13.47 -8.09
C VAL A 3 -23.89 -12.81 -9.45
N GLY A 4 -24.63 -11.67 -9.45
CA GLY A 4 -24.86 -10.88 -10.66
C GLY A 4 -23.56 -10.38 -11.28
N HIS A 5 -22.65 -9.82 -10.47
CA HIS A 5 -21.33 -9.35 -10.95
C HIS A 5 -20.52 -10.48 -11.57
N ILE A 6 -20.45 -11.65 -10.92
CA ILE A 6 -19.76 -12.83 -11.45
C ILE A 6 -20.35 -13.31 -12.77
N ILE A 7 -21.68 -13.32 -12.89
CA ILE A 7 -22.37 -13.69 -14.15
C ILE A 7 -22.02 -12.65 -15.23
N THR A 8 -22.09 -11.35 -14.89
CA THR A 8 -21.79 -10.28 -15.83
C THR A 8 -20.34 -10.37 -16.32
N ASP A 9 -19.39 -10.71 -15.46
CA ASP A 9 -18.00 -10.93 -15.85
C ASP A 9 -17.86 -12.06 -16.88
N LYS A 10 -18.58 -13.15 -16.67
CA LYS A 10 -18.57 -14.29 -17.62
C LYS A 10 -19.22 -13.94 -18.96
N VAL A 11 -20.31 -13.19 -18.94
CA VAL A 11 -20.97 -12.69 -20.17
C VAL A 11 -20.06 -11.72 -20.90
N TYR A 12 -19.47 -10.76 -20.20
CA TYR A 12 -18.53 -9.79 -20.78
C TYR A 12 -17.35 -10.49 -21.44
N GLN A 13 -16.72 -11.42 -20.73
CA GLN A 13 -15.59 -12.20 -21.25
C GLN A 13 -15.97 -12.98 -22.51
N ARG A 14 -17.18 -13.54 -22.56
CA ARG A 14 -17.65 -14.29 -23.73
C ARG A 14 -17.93 -13.39 -24.94
N LEU A 15 -18.36 -12.16 -24.72
CA LEU A 15 -18.69 -11.21 -25.78
C LEU A 15 -17.46 -10.46 -26.32
N THR A 16 -16.53 -10.10 -25.44
CA THR A 16 -15.38 -9.24 -25.80
C THR A 16 -14.06 -9.99 -25.91
N GLY A 17 -13.96 -11.19 -25.33
CA GLY A 17 -12.69 -11.92 -25.16
C GLY A 17 -11.83 -11.42 -24.01
N GLU A 18 -12.18 -10.30 -23.36
CA GLU A 18 -11.45 -9.70 -22.25
C GLU A 18 -11.99 -10.17 -20.89
N LYS A 19 -11.12 -10.17 -19.87
CA LYS A 19 -11.54 -10.50 -18.50
C LYS A 19 -12.51 -9.44 -17.99
N GLY A 20 -13.64 -9.87 -17.40
CA GLY A 20 -14.59 -8.99 -16.74
C GLY A 20 -14.00 -8.34 -15.48
N TYR A 21 -14.59 -7.21 -15.07
CA TYR A 21 -14.17 -6.41 -13.91
C TYR A 21 -15.32 -6.02 -12.98
N PHE A 22 -16.51 -6.62 -13.15
CA PHE A 22 -17.69 -6.29 -12.36
C PHE A 22 -17.66 -6.89 -10.94
N ASP A 23 -17.00 -8.06 -10.74
CA ASP A 23 -16.75 -8.62 -9.42
C ASP A 23 -15.45 -8.08 -8.81
N THR A 24 -15.29 -6.75 -8.83
CA THR A 24 -14.17 -6.05 -8.20
C THR A 24 -14.60 -5.36 -6.91
N ARG A 25 -13.63 -5.14 -6.03
CA ARG A 25 -13.85 -4.48 -4.74
C ARG A 25 -12.96 -3.24 -4.61
N ILE A 26 -13.47 -2.27 -3.87
CA ILE A 26 -12.78 -1.04 -3.54
C ILE A 26 -12.41 -1.07 -2.06
N ILE A 27 -11.13 -0.89 -1.75
CA ILE A 27 -10.68 -0.64 -0.39
C ILE A 27 -10.42 0.86 -0.20
N TYR A 28 -10.86 1.40 0.92
CA TYR A 28 -10.73 2.82 1.21
C TYR A 28 -10.66 3.08 2.71
N VAL A 29 -10.29 4.31 3.07
CA VAL A 29 -10.35 4.80 4.44
C VAL A 29 -11.66 5.56 4.62
N SER A 30 -12.54 5.02 5.45
CA SER A 30 -13.77 5.72 5.90
C SER A 30 -13.42 6.67 7.03
N GLU A 31 -13.91 7.91 6.94
CA GLU A 31 -13.78 8.91 7.99
C GLU A 31 -15.15 9.25 8.58
N GLU A 32 -15.27 9.13 9.89
CA GLU A 32 -16.49 9.42 10.63
C GLU A 32 -16.22 10.41 11.78
N GLY A 33 -17.25 11.11 12.25
CA GLY A 33 -17.18 12.02 13.39
C GLY A 33 -16.87 13.48 13.04
N PRO A 34 -16.85 14.37 14.06
CA PRO A 34 -16.61 15.79 13.89
C PRO A 34 -15.17 16.08 13.46
N LYS A 35 -14.93 17.25 12.84
CA LYS A 35 -13.60 17.66 12.35
C LYS A 35 -12.50 17.60 13.40
N THR A 36 -12.84 17.80 14.66
CA THR A 36 -11.92 17.81 15.79
C THR A 36 -11.60 16.41 16.35
N ASN A 37 -12.37 15.38 15.98
CA ASN A 37 -12.18 14.02 16.44
C ASN A 37 -12.66 13.03 15.37
N ARG A 38 -11.89 12.93 14.28
CA ARG A 38 -12.16 12.02 13.18
C ARG A 38 -11.69 10.61 13.50
N VAL A 39 -12.60 9.66 13.37
CA VAL A 39 -12.28 8.22 13.44
C VAL A 39 -12.08 7.72 12.01
N LYS A 40 -10.93 7.11 11.75
CA LYS A 40 -10.59 6.51 10.46
C LYS A 40 -10.64 4.99 10.56
N LYS A 41 -11.35 4.36 9.63
CA LYS A 41 -11.47 2.90 9.55
C LYS A 41 -11.12 2.43 8.15
N LEU A 42 -10.41 1.32 8.08
CA LEU A 42 -10.25 0.62 6.82
C LEU A 42 -11.58 -0.05 6.47
N ALA A 43 -12.06 0.19 5.26
CA ALA A 43 -13.32 -0.34 4.77
C ALA A 43 -13.17 -0.92 3.37
N ILE A 44 -14.02 -1.89 3.04
CA ILE A 44 -14.10 -2.51 1.72
C ILE A 44 -15.55 -2.53 1.27
N MET A 45 -15.79 -2.36 -0.01
CA MET A 45 -17.10 -2.45 -0.64
C MET A 45 -16.98 -3.03 -2.05
N ASP A 46 -18.08 -3.48 -2.60
CA ASP A 46 -18.18 -3.82 -4.03
C ASP A 46 -18.07 -2.53 -4.86
N GLN A 47 -17.71 -2.64 -6.13
CA GLN A 47 -17.52 -1.47 -7.00
C GLN A 47 -18.78 -0.60 -7.16
N ASP A 48 -19.97 -1.17 -6.93
CA ASP A 48 -21.26 -0.49 -6.98
C ASP A 48 -21.67 0.18 -5.65
N GLY A 49 -20.76 0.21 -4.67
CA GLY A 49 -20.98 0.81 -3.35
C GLY A 49 -21.71 -0.09 -2.35
N TYR A 50 -22.05 -1.33 -2.72
CA TYR A 50 -22.73 -2.27 -1.82
C TYR A 50 -21.74 -3.14 -1.03
N ASN A 51 -22.28 -3.91 -0.08
CA ASN A 51 -21.54 -4.83 0.78
C ASN A 51 -20.37 -4.16 1.53
N THR A 52 -20.57 -2.92 1.97
CA THR A 52 -19.57 -2.21 2.78
C THR A 52 -19.33 -2.97 4.09
N LYS A 53 -18.06 -3.26 4.35
CA LYS A 53 -17.57 -3.87 5.60
C LYS A 53 -16.40 -3.07 6.13
N TYR A 54 -16.39 -2.85 7.46
CA TYR A 54 -15.23 -2.30 8.14
C TYR A 54 -14.24 -3.42 8.48
N LEU A 55 -12.98 -3.21 8.14
CA LEU A 55 -11.90 -4.17 8.37
C LEU A 55 -11.10 -3.83 9.64
N THR A 56 -11.22 -2.59 10.15
CA THR A 56 -10.61 -2.14 11.41
C THR A 56 -11.64 -1.45 12.30
N LEU A 57 -11.38 -1.42 13.59
CA LEU A 57 -12.32 -0.87 14.59
C LEU A 57 -12.28 0.67 14.69
N GLY A 58 -11.25 1.32 14.15
CA GLY A 58 -11.08 2.78 14.23
C GLY A 58 -10.37 3.27 15.50
N ASN A 59 -9.74 2.38 16.24
CA ASN A 59 -8.94 2.73 17.42
C ASN A 59 -7.57 3.31 17.03
N GLU A 60 -7.25 3.25 15.75
CA GLU A 60 -5.95 3.64 15.21
C GLU A 60 -6.12 4.44 13.93
N LEU A 61 -5.17 5.33 13.68
CA LEU A 61 -5.09 6.01 12.39
C LEU A 61 -4.62 5.04 11.32
N VAL A 62 -5.46 4.78 10.31
CA VAL A 62 -5.15 3.95 9.15
C VAL A 62 -5.08 4.79 7.88
N LEU A 63 -4.11 4.52 7.01
CA LEU A 63 -3.84 5.29 5.79
C LEU A 63 -3.41 4.38 4.64
N THR A 64 -3.55 4.89 3.43
CA THR A 64 -2.96 4.37 2.18
C THR A 64 -3.12 2.86 1.95
N PRO A 65 -4.36 2.30 2.00
CA PRO A 65 -4.56 0.91 1.70
C PRO A 65 -4.24 0.59 0.23
N ARG A 66 -3.69 -0.60 -0.02
CA ARG A 66 -3.39 -1.13 -1.35
C ARG A 66 -3.72 -2.61 -1.43
N PHE A 67 -4.40 -3.02 -2.49
CA PHE A 67 -4.61 -4.43 -2.80
C PHE A 67 -3.34 -5.08 -3.35
N ASN A 68 -3.15 -6.34 -2.99
CA ASN A 68 -2.26 -7.22 -3.72
C ASN A 68 -2.93 -7.53 -5.08
N PRO A 69 -2.20 -7.43 -6.21
CA PRO A 69 -2.79 -7.64 -7.54
C PRO A 69 -3.20 -9.09 -7.83
N THR A 70 -2.70 -10.07 -7.06
CA THR A 70 -2.88 -11.49 -7.36
C THR A 70 -3.73 -12.26 -6.33
N ASN A 71 -3.93 -11.70 -5.13
CA ASN A 71 -4.66 -12.36 -4.04
C ASN A 71 -5.47 -11.37 -3.20
N GLN A 72 -6.13 -11.84 -2.15
CA GLN A 72 -7.00 -11.05 -1.27
C GLN A 72 -6.25 -10.39 -0.10
N MET A 73 -4.97 -10.15 -0.25
CA MET A 73 -4.19 -9.42 0.74
C MET A 73 -4.23 -7.92 0.48
N VAL A 74 -4.18 -7.16 1.55
CA VAL A 74 -4.12 -5.71 1.54
C VAL A 74 -2.95 -5.26 2.41
N THR A 75 -2.17 -4.31 1.93
CA THR A 75 -1.23 -3.57 2.77
C THR A 75 -1.78 -2.20 3.10
N TYR A 76 -1.50 -1.71 4.30
CA TYR A 76 -1.88 -0.38 4.74
C TYR A 76 -0.92 0.14 5.83
N LEU A 77 -0.93 1.44 6.04
CA LEU A 77 -0.21 2.07 7.13
C LEU A 77 -1.14 2.21 8.35
N SER A 78 -0.68 1.80 9.53
CA SER A 78 -1.36 2.06 10.80
C SER A 78 -0.43 2.70 11.82
N TYR A 79 -0.98 3.60 12.62
CA TYR A 79 -0.30 4.25 13.75
C TYR A 79 -0.63 3.53 15.07
N PHE A 80 -0.49 2.21 15.09
CA PHE A 80 -0.65 1.45 16.32
C PHE A 80 0.43 1.81 17.33
N LYS A 81 0.03 2.13 18.57
CA LYS A 81 0.93 2.63 19.64
C LYS A 81 1.75 3.87 19.22
N ASN A 82 1.17 4.76 18.41
CA ASN A 82 1.79 5.99 17.91
C ASN A 82 3.03 5.80 17.03
N LEU A 83 3.27 4.59 16.52
CA LEU A 83 4.33 4.30 15.57
C LEU A 83 3.73 3.91 14.22
N PRO A 84 4.07 4.64 13.14
CA PRO A 84 3.63 4.27 11.80
C PRO A 84 4.33 2.98 11.36
N ARG A 85 3.53 1.95 11.09
CA ARG A 85 3.99 0.66 10.58
C ARG A 85 3.14 0.19 9.43
N VAL A 86 3.74 -0.53 8.52
CA VAL A 86 3.05 -1.21 7.44
C VAL A 86 2.49 -2.53 7.95
N TYR A 87 1.23 -2.76 7.65
CA TYR A 87 0.50 -3.98 7.98
C TYR A 87 0.08 -4.70 6.71
N LEU A 88 0.05 -6.03 6.80
CA LEU A 88 -0.63 -6.91 5.87
C LEU A 88 -1.91 -7.41 6.53
N LEU A 89 -2.99 -7.42 5.77
CA LEU A 89 -4.28 -7.96 6.16
C LEU A 89 -4.77 -8.91 5.08
N ASP A 90 -5.02 -10.13 5.45
CA ASP A 90 -5.78 -11.07 4.64
C ASP A 90 -7.28 -10.80 4.85
N ILE A 91 -7.98 -10.42 3.79
CA ILE A 91 -9.40 -10.02 3.86
C ILE A 91 -10.31 -11.23 4.12
N GLU A 92 -9.91 -12.43 3.71
CA GLU A 92 -10.73 -13.63 3.83
C GLU A 92 -10.67 -14.21 5.24
N THR A 93 -9.47 -14.27 5.79
CA THR A 93 -9.22 -14.83 7.13
C THR A 93 -9.30 -13.80 8.25
N GLY A 94 -9.13 -12.52 7.93
CA GLY A 94 -9.01 -11.42 8.89
C GLY A 94 -7.67 -11.41 9.64
N VAL A 95 -6.72 -12.25 9.25
CA VAL A 95 -5.39 -12.28 9.86
C VAL A 95 -4.61 -11.03 9.49
N GLN A 96 -4.06 -10.37 10.49
CA GLN A 96 -3.29 -9.15 10.37
C GLN A 96 -1.89 -9.36 10.93
N GLU A 97 -0.88 -8.90 10.19
CA GLU A 97 0.51 -8.97 10.62
C GLU A 97 1.27 -7.68 10.28
N VAL A 98 2.30 -7.37 11.05
CA VAL A 98 3.22 -6.26 10.76
C VAL A 98 4.23 -6.70 9.71
N VAL A 99 4.46 -5.85 8.71
CA VAL A 99 5.49 -6.06 7.70
C VAL A 99 6.85 -5.65 8.28
N GLY A 100 7.61 -6.64 8.70
CA GLY A 100 8.94 -6.45 9.27
C GLY A 100 8.92 -5.79 10.66
N ASP A 101 9.89 -6.15 11.48
CA ASP A 101 10.12 -5.49 12.78
C ASP A 101 11.26 -4.48 12.64
N PHE A 102 10.95 -3.37 11.99
CA PHE A 102 11.91 -2.29 11.79
C PHE A 102 11.91 -1.33 12.98
N PRO A 103 13.08 -0.90 13.47
CA PRO A 103 13.18 0.02 14.60
C PRO A 103 12.77 1.46 14.27
N GLY A 104 12.51 1.78 12.99
CA GLY A 104 12.09 3.10 12.52
C GLY A 104 10.67 3.09 11.95
N MET A 105 10.35 4.14 11.20
CA MET A 105 9.05 4.33 10.55
C MET A 105 9.07 3.71 9.15
N THR A 106 8.04 2.90 8.84
CA THR A 106 7.80 2.42 7.47
C THR A 106 6.57 3.09 6.89
N PHE A 107 6.59 3.46 5.60
CA PHE A 107 5.49 4.14 4.94
C PHE A 107 5.48 3.90 3.41
N ALA A 108 4.40 4.36 2.76
CA ALA A 108 4.16 4.27 1.34
C ALA A 108 4.31 2.83 0.76
N PRO A 109 3.70 1.80 1.37
CA PRO A 109 3.84 0.44 0.89
C PRO A 109 3.14 0.24 -0.45
N ARG A 110 3.77 -0.56 -1.32
CA ARG A 110 3.17 -1.03 -2.57
C ARG A 110 3.56 -2.47 -2.83
N PHE A 111 2.65 -3.24 -3.42
CA PHE A 111 2.97 -4.57 -3.93
C PHE A 111 3.71 -4.49 -5.25
N SER A 112 4.53 -5.50 -5.51
CA SER A 112 5.03 -5.79 -6.86
C SER A 112 3.88 -6.24 -7.76
N PRO A 113 3.98 -6.10 -9.11
CA PRO A 113 2.96 -6.53 -10.06
C PRO A 113 2.61 -8.02 -9.96
N ASP A 114 3.56 -8.87 -9.57
CA ASP A 114 3.35 -10.30 -9.34
C ASP A 114 2.79 -10.63 -7.95
N GLY A 115 2.65 -9.62 -7.08
CA GLY A 115 2.10 -9.75 -5.73
C GLY A 115 3.00 -10.46 -4.72
N LYS A 116 4.27 -10.76 -5.07
CA LYS A 116 5.19 -11.54 -4.23
C LYS A 116 6.04 -10.68 -3.30
N LYS A 117 6.23 -9.41 -3.63
CA LYS A 117 7.06 -8.48 -2.85
C LYS A 117 6.27 -7.24 -2.44
N ILE A 118 6.73 -6.61 -1.37
CA ILE A 118 6.34 -5.26 -0.99
C ILE A 118 7.55 -4.35 -1.10
N ILE A 119 7.36 -3.17 -1.68
CA ILE A 119 8.31 -2.08 -1.64
C ILE A 119 7.80 -0.98 -0.73
N MET A 120 8.67 -0.35 0.04
CA MET A 120 8.31 0.67 1.02
C MET A 120 9.47 1.63 1.28
N SER A 121 9.14 2.79 1.84
CA SER A 121 10.13 3.68 2.42
C SER A 121 10.34 3.34 3.89
N PHE A 122 11.59 3.32 4.32
CA PHE A 122 11.96 3.11 5.71
C PHE A 122 12.81 4.29 6.19
N ALA A 123 12.31 4.99 7.21
CA ALA A 123 12.98 6.15 7.81
C ALA A 123 13.61 5.78 9.14
N LYS A 124 14.90 6.06 9.26
CA LYS A 124 15.69 5.85 10.46
C LYS A 124 16.78 6.92 10.58
N ASP A 125 17.03 7.42 11.79
CA ASP A 125 18.12 8.34 12.10
C ASP A 125 18.18 9.60 11.21
N GLY A 126 17.00 10.12 10.81
CA GLY A 126 16.87 11.32 9.98
C GLY A 126 17.03 11.10 8.47
N ASN A 127 17.28 9.88 8.03
CA ASN A 127 17.31 9.49 6.62
C ASN A 127 16.17 8.55 6.24
N SER A 128 15.84 8.47 4.97
CA SER A 128 14.83 7.54 4.44
C SER A 128 15.34 6.90 3.16
N ASP A 129 15.28 5.58 3.11
CA ASP A 129 15.68 4.77 1.96
C ASP A 129 14.54 3.85 1.51
N ILE A 130 14.69 3.32 0.32
CA ILE A 130 13.77 2.36 -0.27
C ILE A 130 14.21 0.94 0.08
N TYR A 131 13.23 0.16 0.54
CA TYR A 131 13.42 -1.26 0.88
C TYR A 131 12.37 -2.11 0.20
N THR A 132 12.74 -3.34 -0.13
CA THR A 132 11.80 -4.39 -0.54
C THR A 132 11.77 -5.49 0.50
N MET A 133 10.64 -6.18 0.60
CA MET A 133 10.50 -7.39 1.38
C MET A 133 9.79 -8.45 0.53
N ASP A 134 10.39 -9.62 0.45
CA ASP A 134 9.76 -10.81 -0.09
C ASP A 134 8.72 -11.35 0.89
N LEU A 135 7.51 -11.64 0.41
CA LEU A 135 6.39 -12.04 1.26
C LEU A 135 6.42 -13.52 1.68
N GLU A 136 7.14 -14.34 0.94
CA GLU A 136 7.24 -15.77 1.23
C GLU A 136 8.32 -16.06 2.30
N ASN A 137 9.53 -15.57 2.05
CA ASN A 137 10.68 -15.85 2.91
C ASN A 137 11.01 -14.73 3.92
N ARG A 138 10.31 -13.58 3.83
CA ARG A 138 10.47 -12.40 4.68
C ARG A 138 11.85 -11.74 4.59
N ILE A 139 12.61 -12.03 3.54
CA ILE A 139 13.91 -11.37 3.31
C ILE A 139 13.67 -9.92 2.93
N VAL A 140 14.38 -9.03 3.64
CA VAL A 140 14.37 -7.58 3.42
C VAL A 140 15.66 -7.18 2.73
N GLU A 141 15.53 -6.40 1.66
CA GLU A 141 16.63 -5.88 0.88
C GLU A 141 16.56 -4.36 0.80
N ARG A 142 17.67 -3.68 1.07
CA ARG A 142 17.81 -2.22 0.90
C ARG A 142 18.12 -1.93 -0.57
N ILE A 143 17.29 -1.12 -1.21
CA ILE A 143 17.42 -0.77 -2.64
C ILE A 143 18.24 0.50 -2.81
N THR A 144 18.00 1.52 -1.99
CA THR A 144 18.79 2.76 -2.04
C THR A 144 19.64 2.91 -0.79
N ASN A 145 20.83 3.53 -0.96
CA ASN A 145 21.79 3.77 0.10
C ASN A 145 22.51 5.10 -0.16
N HIS A 146 21.82 6.19 0.14
CA HIS A 146 22.34 7.54 -0.07
C HIS A 146 21.91 8.46 1.08
N PRO A 147 22.66 9.52 1.43
CA PRO A 147 22.25 10.49 2.44
C PRO A 147 20.96 11.26 2.10
N SER A 148 20.56 11.27 0.84
CA SER A 148 19.31 11.90 0.41
C SER A 148 18.09 11.11 0.85
N ILE A 149 17.01 11.81 1.13
CA ILE A 149 15.74 11.21 1.53
C ILE A 149 15.05 10.64 0.29
N ASP A 150 14.87 9.31 0.26
CA ASP A 150 14.19 8.58 -0.79
C ASP A 150 12.81 8.10 -0.31
N THR A 151 11.75 8.38 -1.11
CA THR A 151 10.36 8.12 -0.69
C THR A 151 9.46 7.70 -1.85
N SER A 152 8.26 7.20 -1.48
CA SER A 152 7.15 6.93 -2.42
C SER A 152 7.51 5.99 -3.57
N PRO A 153 8.10 4.82 -3.30
CA PRO A 153 8.51 3.89 -4.34
C PRO A 153 7.32 3.25 -5.07
N SER A 154 7.52 2.86 -6.32
CA SER A 154 6.57 2.08 -7.10
C SER A 154 7.31 1.21 -8.11
N TYR A 155 6.80 -0.02 -8.32
CA TYR A 155 7.27 -0.89 -9.40
C TYR A 155 6.70 -0.45 -10.75
N SER A 156 7.45 -0.69 -11.83
CA SER A 156 6.92 -0.70 -13.19
C SER A 156 6.00 -1.91 -13.41
N PRO A 157 5.03 -1.84 -14.36
CA PRO A 157 4.10 -2.95 -14.62
C PRO A 157 4.77 -4.28 -15.01
N ASP A 158 5.95 -4.23 -15.62
CA ASP A 158 6.77 -5.37 -16.03
C ASP A 158 7.69 -5.90 -14.91
N ASN A 159 7.65 -5.29 -13.72
CA ASN A 159 8.49 -5.64 -12.56
C ASN A 159 10.00 -5.45 -12.78
N GLN A 160 10.41 -4.72 -13.83
CA GLN A 160 11.82 -4.53 -14.17
C GLN A 160 12.44 -3.30 -13.52
N PHE A 161 11.63 -2.28 -13.23
CA PHE A 161 12.10 -0.99 -12.73
C PHE A 161 11.37 -0.60 -11.45
N ILE A 162 12.04 0.23 -10.66
CA ILE A 162 11.49 0.90 -9.49
C ILE A 162 11.66 2.40 -9.72
N THR A 163 10.56 3.16 -9.52
CA THR A 163 10.58 4.62 -9.49
C THR A 163 10.37 5.09 -8.05
N PHE A 164 11.02 6.16 -7.67
CA PHE A 164 10.90 6.78 -6.34
C PHE A 164 11.22 8.26 -6.40
N ASN A 165 10.82 9.02 -5.39
CA ASN A 165 11.22 10.40 -5.20
C ASN A 165 12.53 10.44 -4.42
N SER A 166 13.51 11.22 -4.88
CA SER A 166 14.79 11.45 -4.18
C SER A 166 15.08 12.94 -4.04
N CYS A 167 15.62 13.33 -2.90
CA CYS A 167 16.06 14.69 -2.62
C CYS A 167 17.53 14.93 -3.03
N LEU A 168 18.03 14.22 -4.03
CA LEU A 168 19.42 14.32 -4.52
C LEU A 168 19.82 15.72 -5.00
N LEU A 169 18.86 16.51 -5.50
CA LEU A 169 19.12 17.80 -6.14
C LEU A 169 19.37 18.97 -5.17
N TYR A 170 19.26 18.77 -3.87
CA TYR A 170 19.41 19.86 -2.90
C TYR A 170 20.82 20.02 -2.33
N THR A 171 21.82 19.27 -2.77
CA THR A 171 23.13 19.23 -2.11
C THR A 171 24.30 19.83 -2.89
N SER A 172 24.14 20.27 -4.16
CA SER A 172 25.29 20.74 -4.90
C SER A 172 25.19 22.11 -5.60
N ASP A 173 24.01 22.58 -5.97
CA ASP A 173 23.96 23.70 -6.91
C ASP A 173 23.63 25.06 -6.29
N ALA A 174 23.32 25.17 -5.01
CA ALA A 174 23.03 26.47 -4.38
C ALA A 174 24.32 27.24 -3.91
N ALA A 175 25.48 26.61 -3.92
CA ALA A 175 26.72 27.21 -3.44
C ALA A 175 27.65 27.70 -4.56
N ASP A 176 27.49 27.23 -5.79
CA ASP A 176 28.40 27.55 -6.90
C ASP A 176 27.95 28.76 -7.75
N ASP A 177 26.73 29.23 -7.61
CA ASP A 177 26.19 30.38 -8.36
C ASP A 177 26.48 31.76 -7.70
N LEU A 178 27.23 31.82 -6.62
CA LEU A 178 27.56 33.07 -5.89
C LEU A 178 29.05 33.45 -5.89
N THR A 179 29.81 33.00 -6.88
CA THR A 179 31.18 33.53 -7.08
C THR A 179 31.34 34.17 -8.43
#